data_6b46f9f22e28690823ab769687823527
#
_entry.id   6b46f9f22e28690823ab769687823527
#
_cell.length_a   1.000
_cell.length_b   1.000
_cell.length_c   1.000
_cell.angle_alpha   90.00
_cell.angle_beta   90.00
_cell.angle_gamma   90.00
#
_symmetry.space_group_name_H-M   'P 1'
#
loop_
_entity.id
_entity.type
_entity.pdbx_description
1 polymer ?
#
loop_
_entity_poly.entity_id
_entity_poly.type
_entity_poly.pdbx_seq_one_letter_code
_entity_poly.pdbx_strand_id
1 'polypeptide(L)'
;MGFDQYHEPPAELPDRTRTFARLCASLTEEAEAIGWYEQRLAVESDAEAAAIMRDAQGEEFKHFSMDLEFLLRRTPLWRDIAQGILFQGGDIVEHGEAAEESAVEGAADRGEPLAGSESLGIGSVRAVAS
;
A
#
# COMPACT_ATOMS: atom_id res chain seq x y z
N MET A 1 -14.27 10.55 10.14
CA MET A 1 -13.28 9.66 9.57
C MET A 1 -13.15 8.39 10.35
N GLY A 2 -13.77 7.39 10.11
CA GLY A 2 -13.78 6.17 10.90
C GLY A 2 -12.57 5.25 10.72
N PHE A 3 -11.36 5.77 10.73
CA PHE A 3 -10.19 4.93 10.60
C PHE A 3 -9.49 4.75 11.94
N ASP A 4 -9.51 3.51 12.45
CA ASP A 4 -8.79 3.14 13.66
C ASP A 4 -7.45 2.54 13.27
N GLN A 5 -6.39 3.27 13.59
CA GLN A 5 -5.05 2.81 13.23
C GLN A 5 -4.54 1.68 14.13
N TYR A 6 -5.08 1.54 15.34
CA TYR A 6 -4.68 0.50 16.27
C TYR A 6 -5.82 -0.48 16.52
N HIS A 7 -5.52 -1.77 16.40
CA HIS A 7 -6.46 -2.86 16.70
C HIS A 7 -6.01 -3.68 17.90
N GLU A 8 -4.90 -3.31 18.50
CA GLU A 8 -4.36 -3.88 19.72
C GLU A 8 -3.97 -2.73 20.65
N PRO A 9 -3.87 -2.96 21.96
CA PRO A 9 -3.50 -1.89 22.89
C PRO A 9 -2.15 -1.26 22.48
N PRO A 10 -2.11 0.06 22.23
CA PRO A 10 -0.89 0.70 21.75
C PRO A 10 0.30 0.52 22.66
N ALA A 11 0.08 0.44 23.98
CA ALA A 11 1.15 0.26 24.93
C ALA A 11 1.87 -1.09 24.81
N GLU A 12 1.19 -2.07 24.22
CA GLU A 12 1.76 -3.42 24.02
C GLU A 12 2.48 -3.56 22.69
N LEU A 13 2.36 -2.56 21.82
CA LEU A 13 2.97 -2.60 20.49
C LEU A 13 4.38 -2.03 20.51
N PRO A 14 5.35 -2.70 19.87
CA PRO A 14 6.69 -2.13 19.70
C PRO A 14 6.63 -0.81 18.91
N ASP A 15 7.61 0.06 19.16
CA ASP A 15 7.68 1.37 18.48
C ASP A 15 7.67 1.23 16.95
N ARG A 16 8.40 0.26 16.41
CA ARG A 16 8.43 0.07 14.95
C ARG A 16 7.06 -0.31 14.39
N THR A 17 6.26 -1.08 15.14
CA THR A 17 4.91 -1.45 14.72
C THR A 17 4.00 -0.23 14.75
N ARG A 18 4.12 0.61 15.76
CA ARG A 18 3.35 1.85 15.85
C ARG A 18 3.71 2.81 14.71
N THR A 19 5.01 2.92 14.40
CA THR A 19 5.45 3.74 13.26
C THR A 19 4.87 3.20 11.95
N PHE A 20 4.93 1.89 11.75
CA PHE A 20 4.36 1.24 10.58
C PHE A 20 2.87 1.58 10.45
N ALA A 21 2.12 1.45 11.54
CA ALA A 21 0.68 1.75 11.56
C ALA A 21 0.41 3.22 11.23
N ARG A 22 1.24 4.15 11.70
CA ARG A 22 1.09 5.58 11.39
C ARG A 22 1.27 5.84 9.91
N LEU A 23 2.25 5.21 9.27
CA LEU A 23 2.48 5.38 7.84
C LEU A 23 1.38 4.73 7.01
N CYS A 24 0.83 3.61 7.46
CA CYS A 24 -0.34 3.01 6.82
C CYS A 24 -1.55 3.93 6.91
N ALA A 25 -1.75 4.58 8.07
CA ALA A 25 -2.83 5.56 8.25
C ALA A 25 -2.66 6.74 7.30
N SER A 26 -1.44 7.28 7.21
CA SER A 26 -1.14 8.38 6.29
C SER A 26 -1.41 7.99 4.84
N LEU A 27 -0.96 6.80 4.45
CA LEU A 27 -1.16 6.30 3.09
C LEU A 27 -2.65 6.17 2.76
N THR A 28 -3.46 5.70 3.71
CA THR A 28 -4.90 5.60 3.55
C THR A 28 -5.53 6.98 3.35
N GLU A 29 -5.16 7.95 4.19
CA GLU A 29 -5.69 9.31 4.10
C GLU A 29 -5.31 9.97 2.78
N GLU A 30 -4.10 9.76 2.32
CA GLU A 30 -3.64 10.34 1.06
C GLU A 30 -4.35 9.71 -0.14
N ALA A 31 -4.61 8.40 -0.11
CA ALA A 31 -5.38 7.74 -1.15
C ALA A 31 -6.81 8.29 -1.21
N GLU A 32 -7.43 8.51 -0.05
CA GLU A 32 -8.75 9.14 0.01
C GLU A 32 -8.73 10.54 -0.58
N ALA A 33 -7.74 11.35 -0.19
CA ALA A 33 -7.61 12.72 -0.70
C ALA A 33 -7.43 12.74 -2.22
N ILE A 34 -6.62 11.84 -2.77
CA ILE A 34 -6.43 11.72 -4.21
C ILE A 34 -7.77 11.49 -4.90
N GLY A 35 -8.55 10.55 -4.39
CA GLY A 35 -9.87 10.24 -4.96
C GLY A 35 -10.85 11.40 -4.84
N TRP A 36 -10.83 12.11 -3.71
CA TRP A 36 -11.70 13.29 -3.52
C TRP A 36 -11.33 14.42 -4.47
N TYR A 37 -10.05 14.72 -4.64
CA TYR A 37 -9.62 15.74 -5.60
C TYR A 37 -10.00 15.38 -7.02
N GLU A 38 -9.89 14.11 -7.38
CA GLU A 38 -10.30 13.66 -8.70
C GLU A 38 -11.77 13.95 -8.97
N GLN A 39 -12.63 13.67 -7.99
CA GLN A 39 -14.06 13.95 -8.09
C GLN A 39 -14.34 15.45 -8.17
N ARG A 40 -13.68 16.25 -7.33
CA ARG A 40 -13.86 17.70 -7.33
C ARG A 40 -13.43 18.30 -8.67
N LEU A 41 -12.31 17.86 -9.21
CA LEU A 41 -11.81 18.33 -10.49
C LEU A 41 -12.75 18.01 -11.64
N ALA A 42 -13.45 16.88 -11.56
CA ALA A 42 -14.39 16.48 -12.61
C ALA A 42 -15.57 17.45 -12.75
N VAL A 43 -15.91 18.16 -11.68
CA VAL A 43 -17.09 19.06 -11.68
C VAL A 43 -16.73 20.54 -11.53
N GLU A 44 -15.46 20.87 -11.27
CA GLU A 44 -15.07 22.26 -11.07
C GLU A 44 -14.94 23.01 -12.40
N SER A 45 -15.70 24.07 -12.54
CA SER A 45 -15.66 24.90 -13.76
C SER A 45 -14.75 26.12 -13.64
N ASP A 46 -14.38 26.51 -12.40
CA ASP A 46 -13.50 27.66 -12.21
C ASP A 46 -12.05 27.23 -12.45
N ALA A 47 -11.38 27.87 -13.39
CA ALA A 47 -10.04 27.48 -13.80
C ALA A 47 -9.00 27.66 -12.68
N GLU A 48 -9.12 28.72 -11.91
CA GLU A 48 -8.18 29.00 -10.81
C GLU A 48 -8.36 28.00 -9.67
N ALA A 49 -9.59 27.72 -9.31
CA ALA A 49 -9.91 26.72 -8.31
C ALA A 49 -9.41 25.33 -8.74
N ALA A 50 -9.63 24.96 -9.99
CA ALA A 50 -9.15 23.69 -10.53
C ALA A 50 -7.63 23.59 -10.48
N ALA A 51 -6.93 24.70 -10.76
CA ALA A 51 -5.47 24.72 -10.69
C ALA A 51 -4.96 24.45 -9.26
N ILE A 52 -5.60 25.05 -8.28
CA ILE A 52 -5.27 24.81 -6.87
C ILE A 52 -5.50 23.34 -6.50
N MET A 53 -6.61 22.78 -6.94
CA MET A 53 -6.95 21.37 -6.66
C MET A 53 -5.97 20.41 -7.30
N ARG A 54 -5.52 20.70 -8.54
CA ARG A 54 -4.51 19.86 -9.20
C ARG A 54 -3.17 19.92 -8.47
N ASP A 55 -2.79 21.09 -8.01
CA ASP A 55 -1.56 21.24 -7.24
C ASP A 55 -1.64 20.42 -5.95
N ALA A 56 -2.77 20.54 -5.24
CA ALA A 56 -2.99 19.77 -4.02
C ALA A 56 -2.98 18.26 -4.28
N GLN A 57 -3.62 17.81 -5.35
CA GLN A 57 -3.62 16.39 -5.71
C GLN A 57 -2.20 15.90 -6.02
N GLY A 58 -1.42 16.72 -6.72
CA GLY A 58 -0.03 16.39 -7.02
C GLY A 58 0.81 16.21 -5.77
N GLU A 59 0.57 17.03 -4.75
CA GLU A 59 1.23 16.85 -3.45
C GLU A 59 0.86 15.52 -2.82
N GLU A 60 -0.39 15.11 -2.93
CA GLU A 60 -0.83 13.82 -2.39
C GLU A 60 -0.21 12.64 -3.15
N PHE A 61 0.00 12.76 -4.46
CA PHE A 61 0.74 11.74 -5.22
C PHE A 61 2.14 11.55 -4.64
N LYS A 62 2.81 12.64 -4.34
CA LYS A 62 4.15 12.63 -3.76
C LYS A 62 4.14 12.00 -2.36
N HIS A 63 3.23 12.45 -1.51
CA HIS A 63 3.14 11.96 -0.14
C HIS A 63 2.85 10.44 -0.11
N PHE A 64 1.89 10.00 -0.90
CA PHE A 64 1.56 8.58 -1.01
C PHE A 64 2.78 7.76 -1.42
N SER A 65 3.50 8.23 -2.43
CA SER A 65 4.68 7.53 -2.93
C SER A 65 5.79 7.45 -1.89
N MET A 66 5.99 8.54 -1.14
CA MET A 66 6.99 8.57 -0.07
C MET A 66 6.64 7.60 1.06
N ASP A 67 5.38 7.59 1.48
CA ASP A 67 4.91 6.68 2.52
C ASP A 67 5.05 5.22 2.08
N LEU A 68 4.67 4.94 0.84
CA LEU A 68 4.78 3.59 0.29
C LEU A 68 6.23 3.12 0.25
N GLU A 69 7.13 3.95 -0.22
CA GLU A 69 8.55 3.60 -0.26
C GLU A 69 9.10 3.33 1.14
N PHE A 70 8.71 4.14 2.12
CA PHE A 70 9.10 3.94 3.51
C PHE A 70 8.67 2.55 4.01
N LEU A 71 7.41 2.19 3.76
CA LEU A 71 6.87 0.90 4.20
C LEU A 71 7.54 -0.28 3.49
N LEU A 72 7.75 -0.15 2.19
CA LEU A 72 8.39 -1.21 1.40
C LEU A 72 9.83 -1.46 1.82
N ARG A 73 10.57 -0.40 2.16
CA ARG A 73 11.96 -0.56 2.61
C ARG A 73 12.05 -1.36 3.90
N ARG A 74 11.01 -1.34 4.70
CA ARG A 74 10.98 -2.01 6.00
C ARG A 74 10.27 -3.36 5.98
N THR A 75 9.73 -3.76 4.83
CA THR A 75 8.97 -4.99 4.71
C THR A 75 9.45 -5.77 3.47
N PRO A 76 10.54 -6.56 3.61
CA PRO A 76 11.16 -7.23 2.47
C PRO A 76 10.19 -8.04 1.60
N LEU A 77 9.29 -8.79 2.21
CA LEU A 77 8.31 -9.56 1.46
C LEU A 77 7.40 -8.67 0.61
N TRP A 78 6.87 -7.60 1.20
CA TRP A 78 6.02 -6.66 0.48
C TRP A 78 6.79 -5.96 -0.64
N ARG A 79 8.02 -5.55 -0.35
CA ARG A 79 8.89 -4.93 -1.35
C ARG A 79 9.10 -5.83 -2.56
N ASP A 80 9.40 -7.10 -2.33
CA ASP A 80 9.63 -8.06 -3.41
C ASP A 80 8.38 -8.26 -4.26
N ILE A 81 7.23 -8.37 -3.62
CA ILE A 81 5.94 -8.46 -4.33
C ILE A 81 5.70 -7.20 -5.16
N ALA A 82 5.86 -6.03 -4.55
CA ALA A 82 5.63 -4.77 -5.23
C ALA A 82 6.54 -4.59 -6.45
N GLN A 83 7.80 -4.99 -6.34
CA GLN A 83 8.75 -4.90 -7.45
C GLN A 83 8.33 -5.74 -8.66
N GLY A 84 7.67 -6.84 -8.43
CA GLY A 84 7.17 -7.70 -9.51
C GLY A 84 5.90 -7.21 -10.17
N ILE A 85 5.24 -6.20 -9.58
CA ILE A 85 3.97 -5.67 -10.06
C ILE A 85 4.10 -4.25 -10.61
N LEU A 86 4.71 -3.36 -9.81
CA LEU A 86 4.79 -1.94 -10.13
C LEU A 86 5.70 -1.71 -11.33
N PHE A 87 5.23 -0.85 -12.23
CA PHE A 87 5.97 -0.44 -13.44
C PHE A 87 6.24 -1.58 -14.42
N GLN A 88 5.54 -2.69 -14.26
CA GLN A 88 5.59 -3.78 -15.23
C GLN A 88 4.48 -3.61 -16.24
N GLY A 89 4.76 -3.82 -17.52
CA GLY A 89 3.72 -3.82 -18.54
C GLY A 89 2.98 -5.16 -18.54
N GLY A 90 1.84 -5.22 -19.24
CA GLY A 90 1.11 -6.46 -19.42
C GLY A 90 0.05 -6.70 -18.35
N ASP A 91 -0.20 -7.96 -18.05
CA ASP A 91 -1.31 -8.36 -17.17
C ASP A 91 -0.92 -8.19 -15.70
N ILE A 92 -1.62 -7.29 -15.02
CA ILE A 92 -1.35 -6.97 -13.62
C ILE A 92 -1.57 -8.17 -12.70
N VAL A 93 -2.64 -8.94 -12.94
CA VAL A 93 -2.97 -10.08 -12.09
C VAL A 93 -1.95 -11.21 -12.23
N GLU A 94 -1.54 -11.49 -13.47
CA GLU A 94 -0.49 -12.50 -13.71
C GLU A 94 0.82 -12.11 -13.04
N HIS A 95 1.22 -10.84 -13.16
CA HIS A 95 2.41 -10.34 -12.48
C HIS A 95 2.26 -10.46 -10.97
N GLY A 96 1.07 -10.19 -10.45
CA GLY A 96 0.80 -10.29 -9.02
C GLY A 96 1.00 -11.70 -8.49
N GLU A 97 0.46 -12.69 -9.17
CA GLU A 97 0.60 -14.09 -8.78
C GLU A 97 2.06 -14.56 -8.85
N ALA A 98 2.74 -14.24 -9.95
CA ALA A 98 4.13 -14.61 -10.13
C ALA A 98 5.03 -13.93 -9.09
N ALA A 99 4.78 -12.65 -8.81
CA ALA A 99 5.56 -11.89 -7.83
C ALA A 99 5.39 -12.46 -6.42
N GLU A 100 4.16 -12.83 -6.07
CA GLU A 100 3.88 -13.44 -4.78
C GLU A 100 4.61 -14.75 -4.59
N GLU A 101 4.54 -15.65 -5.57
CA GLU A 101 5.22 -16.95 -5.51
C GLU A 101 6.73 -16.76 -5.37
N SER A 102 7.31 -15.92 -6.21
CA SER A 102 8.74 -15.66 -6.21
C SER A 102 9.18 -15.03 -4.88
N ALA A 103 8.40 -14.09 -4.34
CA ALA A 103 8.74 -13.40 -3.10
C ALA A 103 8.67 -14.36 -1.90
N VAL A 104 7.66 -15.23 -1.85
CA VAL A 104 7.52 -16.21 -0.76
C VAL A 104 8.67 -17.20 -0.79
N GLU A 105 9.05 -17.71 -1.97
CA GLU A 105 10.20 -18.59 -2.12
C GLU A 105 11.49 -17.90 -1.69
N GLY A 106 11.69 -16.64 -2.10
CA GLY A 106 12.86 -15.86 -1.70
C GLY A 106 12.93 -15.65 -0.20
N ALA A 107 11.80 -15.38 0.45
CA ALA A 107 11.74 -15.22 1.90
C ALA A 107 12.10 -16.53 2.62
N ALA A 108 11.60 -17.66 2.13
CA ALA A 108 11.93 -18.97 2.68
C ALA A 108 13.42 -19.26 2.58
N ASP A 109 14.04 -18.94 1.43
CA ASP A 109 15.47 -19.14 1.21
C ASP A 109 16.32 -18.29 2.15
N ARG A 110 15.84 -17.10 2.51
CA ARG A 110 16.53 -16.22 3.46
C ARG A 110 16.26 -16.59 4.92
N GLY A 111 15.41 -17.59 5.17
CA GLY A 111 15.04 -17.98 6.51
C GLY A 111 14.11 -17.00 7.23
N GLU A 112 13.40 -16.18 6.47
CA GLU A 112 12.45 -15.22 7.04
C GLU A 112 11.16 -15.92 7.47
N PRO A 113 10.51 -15.44 8.55
CA PRO A 113 9.23 -16.02 8.95
C PRO A 113 8.15 -15.75 7.92
N LEU A 114 7.34 -16.78 7.61
CA LEU A 114 6.25 -16.70 6.66
C LEU A 114 4.88 -16.58 7.34
N ALA A 115 4.87 -16.34 8.64
CA ALA A 115 3.63 -16.22 9.41
C ALA A 115 2.72 -15.12 8.87
N GLY A 116 3.32 -14.05 8.34
CA GLY A 116 2.56 -12.98 7.73
C GLY A 116 1.74 -13.42 6.52
N SER A 117 2.28 -14.32 5.73
CA SER A 117 1.56 -14.81 4.55
C SER A 117 0.36 -15.65 4.95
N GLU A 118 0.48 -16.39 6.03
CA GLU A 118 -0.65 -17.17 6.55
C GLU A 118 -1.76 -16.25 7.08
N SER A 119 -1.36 -15.24 7.84
CA SER A 119 -2.31 -14.31 8.42
C SER A 119 -3.04 -13.48 7.36
N LEU A 120 -2.41 -13.24 6.24
CA LEU A 120 -3.02 -12.52 5.13
C LEU A 120 -3.87 -13.41 4.24
N GLY A 121 -3.87 -14.71 4.48
CA GLY A 121 -4.68 -15.63 3.72
C GLY A 121 -4.30 -15.77 2.26
N ILE A 122 -3.07 -15.45 1.92
CA ILE A 122 -2.59 -15.47 0.54
C ILE A 122 -2.81 -16.83 -0.10
N GLY A 123 -2.43 -17.89 0.61
CA GLY A 123 -2.62 -19.25 0.12
C GLY A 123 -4.09 -19.62 0.01
N SER A 124 -4.91 -19.17 0.96
CA SER A 124 -6.35 -19.44 0.99
C SER A 124 -7.07 -18.81 -0.20
N VAL A 125 -6.68 -17.58 -0.53
CA VAL A 125 -7.27 -16.88 -1.68
C VAL A 125 -7.00 -17.66 -2.96
N ARG A 126 -5.79 -18.16 -3.10
CA ARG A 126 -5.42 -18.93 -4.28
C ARG A 126 -6.19 -20.23 -4.38
N ALA A 127 -6.41 -20.91 -3.25
CA ALA A 127 -7.16 -22.14 -3.21
C ALA A 127 -8.63 -21.92 -3.59
N VAL A 128 -9.20 -20.79 -3.23
CA VAL A 128 -10.59 -20.45 -3.57
C VAL A 128 -10.72 -20.12 -5.06
N ALA A 129 -9.71 -19.50 -5.64
CA ALA A 129 -9.74 -19.13 -7.04
C ALA A 129 -9.58 -20.30 -8.01
N SER A 130 -9.05 -21.43 -7.54
CA SER A 130 -8.91 -22.62 -8.37
C SER A 130 -10.13 -23.50 -8.31
#